data_f91475470980a11c4f782ade84b0892e
#
_entry.id   f91475470980a11c4f782ade84b0892e
#
_cell.length_a   1.000
_cell.length_b   1.000
_cell.length_c   1.000
_cell.angle_alpha   90.00
_cell.angle_beta   90.00
_cell.angle_gamma   90.00
#
_symmetry.space_group_name_H-M   'P 1'
#
loop_
_entity.id
_entity.type
_entity.pdbx_description
1 polymer ?
#
loop_
_entity_poly.entity_id
_entity_poly.type
_entity_poly.pdbx_seq_one_letter_code
_entity_poly.pdbx_strand_id
1 'polypeptide(L)'
;MTGMSAASAKEPAMKIRVDLPGVKLAVVEADGVEVRPAGEPLMQLMQEICERKRGEFTVESLAEAEPVQAVRTMFRGWGMDPSKYRPSSEALLRRVVQGKGLYRVSNVVDIGNLGSIETGWPYGCYDRAKIAEPIALRHGATGEKYEGIGKRVWHLQGRPVLADPEGPFGSPISDSTRSMIGEGAREVLIVIYAPSSAVPSAVEAAVSRLSERLERFAHAQATRVGVSV
;
A
#
# COMPACT_ATOMS: atom_id res chain seq x y z
N MET A 1 -21.56 26.95 -31.62
CA MET A 1 -22.17 26.21 -30.50
C MET A 1 -21.10 25.27 -29.93
N THR A 2 -20.41 25.74 -28.92
CA THR A 2 -19.29 25.03 -28.28
C THR A 2 -19.90 24.19 -27.17
N GLY A 3 -19.93 22.88 -27.37
CA GLY A 3 -20.35 21.94 -26.33
C GLY A 3 -19.32 21.92 -25.20
N MET A 4 -19.66 22.49 -24.06
CA MET A 4 -18.97 22.25 -22.80
C MET A 4 -19.19 20.78 -22.44
N SER A 5 -18.11 19.99 -22.54
CA SER A 5 -18.08 18.65 -21.98
C SER A 5 -18.30 18.79 -20.46
N ALA A 6 -19.40 18.24 -19.99
CA ALA A 6 -19.66 18.11 -18.56
C ALA A 6 -18.52 17.27 -17.96
N ALA A 7 -17.77 17.87 -17.04
CA ALA A 7 -16.83 17.13 -16.21
C ALA A 7 -17.65 16.07 -15.46
N SER A 8 -17.48 14.80 -15.85
CA SER A 8 -18.05 13.66 -15.16
C SER A 8 -17.58 13.74 -13.70
N ALA A 9 -18.54 13.87 -12.79
CA ALA A 9 -18.24 13.75 -11.35
C ALA A 9 -17.52 12.41 -11.16
N LYS A 10 -16.25 12.47 -10.76
CA LYS A 10 -15.45 11.25 -10.51
C LYS A 10 -16.19 10.42 -9.48
N GLU A 11 -16.59 9.22 -9.85
CA GLU A 11 -17.14 8.28 -8.89
C GLU A 11 -16.14 8.08 -7.74
N PRO A 12 -16.62 7.99 -6.49
CA PRO A 12 -15.72 7.73 -5.35
C PRO A 12 -15.05 6.37 -5.52
N ALA A 13 -13.82 6.22 -5.03
CA ALA A 13 -13.17 4.92 -4.96
C ALA A 13 -14.02 3.94 -4.14
N MET A 14 -13.83 2.65 -4.40
CA MET A 14 -14.54 1.59 -3.69
C MET A 14 -14.40 1.74 -2.16
N LYS A 15 -15.44 1.33 -1.45
CA LYS A 15 -15.42 1.28 0.02
C LYS A 15 -14.94 -0.09 0.48
N ILE A 16 -13.97 -0.09 1.38
CA ILE A 16 -13.52 -1.30 2.08
C ILE A 16 -14.17 -1.29 3.47
N ARG A 17 -14.88 -2.36 3.81
CA ARG A 17 -15.37 -2.53 5.19
C ARG A 17 -14.19 -2.78 6.12
N VAL A 18 -14.12 -2.04 7.22
CA VAL A 18 -13.03 -2.15 8.20
C VAL A 18 -13.55 -2.79 9.46
N ASP A 19 -13.20 -4.06 9.70
CA ASP A 19 -13.61 -4.83 10.89
C ASP A 19 -12.51 -4.82 11.99
N LEU A 20 -11.38 -4.14 11.75
CA LEU A 20 -10.26 -4.08 12.68
C LEU A 20 -10.08 -2.66 13.25
N PRO A 21 -9.85 -2.53 14.57
CA PRO A 21 -9.70 -1.21 15.20
C PRO A 21 -8.35 -0.56 14.91
N GLY A 22 -8.25 0.74 15.12
CA GLY A 22 -6.97 1.46 15.14
C GLY A 22 -6.36 1.76 13.78
N VAL A 23 -7.12 1.60 12.68
CA VAL A 23 -6.67 1.86 11.31
C VAL A 23 -7.67 2.74 10.57
N LYS A 24 -7.15 3.56 9.67
CA LYS A 24 -7.86 4.21 8.57
C LYS A 24 -7.30 3.63 7.27
N LEU A 25 -8.15 3.15 6.37
CA LEU A 25 -7.71 2.74 5.05
C LEU A 25 -7.91 3.90 4.09
N ALA A 26 -6.83 4.41 3.53
CA ALA A 26 -6.93 5.27 2.35
C ALA A 26 -6.74 4.41 1.11
N VAL A 27 -7.58 4.63 0.12
CA VAL A 27 -7.68 3.84 -1.10
C VAL A 27 -7.45 4.74 -2.29
N VAL A 28 -6.58 4.33 -3.19
CA VAL A 28 -6.39 4.96 -4.50
C VAL A 28 -6.62 3.89 -5.56
N GLU A 29 -7.63 4.10 -6.39
CA GLU A 29 -7.81 3.35 -7.63
C GLU A 29 -7.29 4.18 -8.79
N ALA A 30 -6.56 3.55 -9.69
CA ALA A 30 -6.06 4.23 -10.89
C ALA A 30 -6.33 3.38 -12.13
N ASP A 31 -6.89 4.01 -13.14
CA ASP A 31 -7.26 3.39 -14.41
C ASP A 31 -6.30 3.81 -15.52
N GLY A 32 -6.17 2.97 -16.54
CA GLY A 32 -5.34 3.24 -17.72
C GLY A 32 -3.85 3.22 -17.44
N VAL A 33 -3.41 2.59 -16.34
CA VAL A 33 -1.98 2.52 -15.98
C VAL A 33 -1.19 1.70 -17.01
N GLU A 34 0.07 2.09 -17.18
CA GLU A 34 1.07 1.32 -17.93
C GLU A 34 2.06 0.70 -16.94
N VAL A 35 1.92 -0.59 -16.68
CA VAL A 35 2.86 -1.32 -15.82
C VAL A 35 4.11 -1.69 -16.61
N ARG A 36 5.26 -1.16 -16.16
CA ARG A 36 6.57 -1.36 -16.80
C ARG A 36 7.70 -1.21 -15.76
N PRO A 37 8.94 -1.58 -16.08
CA PRO A 37 10.09 -1.23 -15.24
C PRO A 37 10.16 0.28 -14.99
N ALA A 38 10.60 0.68 -13.78
CA ALA A 38 10.76 2.09 -13.43
C ALA A 38 11.73 2.78 -14.40
N GLY A 39 11.28 3.88 -15.02
CA GLY A 39 12.12 4.75 -15.83
C GLY A 39 13.06 5.61 -14.99
N GLU A 40 14.07 6.20 -15.64
CA GLU A 40 15.12 7.01 -14.99
C GLU A 40 14.58 8.08 -14.02
N PRO A 41 13.55 8.88 -14.35
CA PRO A 41 13.04 9.90 -13.43
C PRO A 41 12.45 9.31 -12.12
N LEU A 42 11.81 8.15 -12.19
CA LEU A 42 11.30 7.47 -10.98
C LEU A 42 12.46 6.86 -10.18
N MET A 43 13.46 6.29 -10.86
CA MET A 43 14.64 5.74 -10.20
C MET A 43 15.44 6.81 -9.45
N GLN A 44 15.61 7.99 -10.03
CA GLN A 44 16.24 9.15 -9.36
C GLN A 44 15.46 9.58 -8.12
N LEU A 45 14.13 9.72 -8.22
CA LEU A 45 13.27 10.04 -7.08
C LEU A 45 13.38 8.97 -5.97
N MET A 46 13.40 7.69 -6.33
CA MET A 46 13.59 6.59 -5.38
C MET A 46 14.94 6.69 -4.67
N GLN A 47 16.00 7.01 -5.39
CA GLN A 47 17.33 7.17 -4.82
C GLN A 47 17.38 8.34 -3.83
N GLU A 48 16.90 9.51 -4.23
CA GLU A 48 16.85 10.72 -3.39
C GLU A 48 16.10 10.46 -2.07
N ILE A 49 14.93 9.81 -2.14
CA ILE A 49 14.14 9.50 -0.95
C ILE A 49 14.83 8.45 -0.07
N CYS A 50 15.43 7.42 -0.67
CA CYS A 50 16.22 6.44 0.08
C CYS A 50 17.41 7.07 0.80
N GLU A 51 18.15 7.98 0.15
CA GLU A 51 19.27 8.70 0.75
C GLU A 51 18.80 9.59 1.91
N ARG A 52 17.71 10.32 1.73
CA ARG A 52 17.10 11.11 2.79
C ARG A 52 16.73 10.23 4.01
N LYS A 53 16.04 9.09 3.79
CA LYS A 53 15.67 8.17 4.87
C LYS A 53 16.87 7.53 5.57
N ARG A 54 17.96 7.29 4.87
CA ARG A 54 19.23 6.86 5.47
C ARG A 54 19.89 7.94 6.33
N GLY A 55 19.70 9.21 5.99
CA GLY A 55 20.16 10.33 6.81
C GLY A 55 19.29 10.60 8.04
N GLU A 56 17.98 10.25 7.95
CA GLU A 56 17.03 10.45 9.05
C GLU A 56 17.15 9.40 10.17
N PHE A 57 17.52 8.15 9.83
CA PHE A 57 17.46 7.01 10.75
C PHE A 57 18.70 6.13 10.72
N THR A 58 19.05 5.56 11.88
CA THR A 58 19.89 4.35 12.00
C THR A 58 18.99 3.12 12.18
N VAL A 59 19.56 1.91 12.10
CA VAL A 59 18.80 0.66 12.34
C VAL A 59 18.23 0.63 13.76
N GLU A 60 18.96 1.20 14.72
CA GLU A 60 18.58 1.28 16.12
C GLU A 60 17.49 2.33 16.33
N SER A 61 17.66 3.56 15.83
CA SER A 61 16.72 4.67 16.01
C SER A 61 15.41 4.44 15.25
N LEU A 62 15.43 3.67 14.16
CA LEU A 62 14.23 3.39 13.36
C LEU A 62 13.13 2.70 14.19
N ALA A 63 13.51 1.84 15.15
CA ALA A 63 12.55 1.15 15.98
C ALA A 63 11.77 2.12 16.91
N GLU A 64 12.37 3.25 17.25
CA GLU A 64 11.80 4.28 18.13
C GLU A 64 11.09 5.40 17.34
N ALA A 65 11.22 5.41 16.01
CA ALA A 65 10.59 6.43 15.18
C ALA A 65 9.06 6.42 15.31
N GLU A 66 8.47 7.60 15.48
CA GLU A 66 7.02 7.78 15.71
C GLU A 66 6.16 7.00 14.70
N PRO A 67 6.35 7.13 13.38
CA PRO A 67 5.51 6.42 12.41
C PRO A 67 5.64 4.88 12.50
N VAL A 68 6.82 4.37 12.88
CA VAL A 68 7.03 2.93 13.09
C VAL A 68 6.31 2.46 14.37
N GLN A 69 6.39 3.24 15.45
CA GLN A 69 5.72 2.92 16.71
C GLN A 69 4.19 2.98 16.58
N ALA A 70 3.65 3.94 15.83
CA ALA A 70 2.22 4.04 15.56
C ALA A 70 1.70 2.79 14.82
N VAL A 71 2.41 2.33 13.78
CA VAL A 71 2.07 1.08 13.06
C VAL A 71 2.22 -0.15 13.95
N ARG A 72 3.27 -0.23 14.77
CA ARG A 72 3.46 -1.33 15.73
C ARG A 72 2.33 -1.36 16.76
N THR A 73 1.86 -0.21 17.22
CA THR A 73 0.71 -0.10 18.14
C THR A 73 -0.57 -0.60 17.47
N MET A 74 -0.83 -0.22 16.22
CA MET A 74 -1.92 -0.73 15.40
C MET A 74 -1.88 -2.27 15.31
N PHE A 75 -0.71 -2.86 15.02
CA PHE A 75 -0.53 -4.32 14.95
C PHE A 75 -0.81 -5.01 16.29
N ARG A 76 -0.33 -4.45 17.42
CA ARG A 76 -0.63 -4.98 18.76
C ARG A 76 -2.14 -4.95 19.04
N GLY A 77 -2.84 -3.88 18.60
CA GLY A 77 -4.30 -3.78 18.69
C GLY A 77 -5.04 -4.88 17.92
N TRP A 78 -4.40 -5.49 16.92
CA TRP A 78 -4.92 -6.64 16.18
C TRP A 78 -4.46 -8.00 16.74
N GLY A 79 -3.84 -8.02 17.92
CA GLY A 79 -3.28 -9.23 18.51
C GLY A 79 -2.00 -9.74 17.84
N MET A 80 -1.33 -8.90 17.04
CA MET A 80 -0.10 -9.25 16.33
C MET A 80 1.13 -8.78 17.09
N ASP A 81 2.15 -9.66 17.19
CA ASP A 81 3.48 -9.25 17.63
C ASP A 81 4.28 -8.67 16.44
N PRO A 82 4.54 -7.35 16.39
CA PRO A 82 5.24 -6.73 15.30
C PRO A 82 6.73 -7.11 15.20
N SER A 83 7.29 -7.72 16.25
CA SER A 83 8.66 -8.25 16.22
C SER A 83 8.72 -9.57 15.44
N LYS A 84 7.68 -10.40 15.56
CA LYS A 84 7.52 -11.66 14.85
C LYS A 84 6.94 -11.46 13.44
N TYR A 85 5.97 -10.58 13.32
CA TYR A 85 5.26 -10.25 12.07
C TYR A 85 5.47 -8.78 11.74
N ARG A 86 6.66 -8.49 11.18
CA ARG A 86 7.06 -7.10 10.91
C ARG A 86 6.15 -6.48 9.85
N PRO A 87 5.62 -5.26 10.09
CA PRO A 87 4.94 -4.48 9.06
C PRO A 87 5.79 -4.31 7.80
N SER A 88 5.18 -4.35 6.62
CA SER A 88 5.89 -4.21 5.34
C SER A 88 6.66 -2.89 5.25
N SER A 89 6.08 -1.79 5.74
CA SER A 89 6.74 -0.48 5.77
C SER A 89 8.02 -0.48 6.61
N GLU A 90 7.99 -1.09 7.79
CA GLU A 90 9.19 -1.23 8.62
C GLU A 90 10.25 -2.12 7.96
N ALA A 91 9.83 -3.18 7.27
CA ALA A 91 10.76 -4.05 6.55
C ALA A 91 11.46 -3.29 5.42
N LEU A 92 10.73 -2.45 4.66
CA LEU A 92 11.28 -1.60 3.62
C LEU A 92 12.22 -0.52 4.18
N LEU A 93 11.81 0.18 5.23
CA LEU A 93 12.63 1.20 5.89
C LEU A 93 13.95 0.60 6.42
N ARG A 94 13.91 -0.55 7.10
CA ARG A 94 15.12 -1.24 7.56
C ARG A 94 16.06 -1.58 6.42
N ARG A 95 15.52 -2.05 5.30
CA ARG A 95 16.30 -2.35 4.11
C ARG A 95 17.01 -1.09 3.56
N VAL A 96 16.29 0.03 3.50
CA VAL A 96 16.82 1.33 3.04
C VAL A 96 17.92 1.83 3.98
N VAL A 97 17.67 1.85 5.29
CA VAL A 97 18.65 2.30 6.29
C VAL A 97 19.91 1.42 6.30
N GLN A 98 19.79 0.12 6.00
CA GLN A 98 20.94 -0.78 5.82
C GLN A 98 21.71 -0.56 4.50
N GLY A 99 21.35 0.42 3.69
CA GLY A 99 22.03 0.72 2.43
C GLY A 99 21.65 -0.18 1.25
N LYS A 100 20.65 -1.05 1.41
CA LYS A 100 20.21 -1.99 0.35
C LYS A 100 19.24 -1.37 -0.66
N GLY A 101 18.77 -0.14 -0.42
CA GLY A 101 17.75 0.54 -1.24
C GLY A 101 16.39 -0.17 -1.26
N LEU A 102 15.48 0.29 -2.08
CA LEU A 102 14.21 -0.40 -2.37
C LEU A 102 14.41 -1.54 -3.39
N TYR A 103 13.47 -2.45 -3.44
CA TYR A 103 13.36 -3.40 -4.54
C TYR A 103 12.96 -2.65 -5.82
N ARG A 104 13.33 -3.19 -6.98
CA ARG A 104 12.86 -2.75 -8.29
C ARG A 104 11.95 -3.84 -8.83
N VAL A 105 10.66 -3.55 -8.89
CA VAL A 105 9.64 -4.51 -9.30
C VAL A 105 8.95 -4.04 -10.58
N SER A 106 8.20 -2.96 -10.47
CA SER A 106 7.58 -2.23 -11.57
C SER A 106 7.31 -0.80 -11.10
N ASN A 107 7.11 0.12 -12.04
CA ASN A 107 6.81 1.51 -11.71
C ASN A 107 5.68 1.65 -10.69
N VAL A 108 4.57 0.93 -10.83
CA VAL A 108 3.42 1.01 -9.91
C VAL A 108 3.78 0.50 -8.51
N VAL A 109 4.41 -0.67 -8.41
CA VAL A 109 4.83 -1.25 -7.12
C VAL A 109 5.90 -0.39 -6.46
N ASP A 110 6.84 0.15 -7.25
CA ASP A 110 7.92 1.02 -6.77
C ASP A 110 7.37 2.35 -6.24
N ILE A 111 6.32 2.93 -6.88
CA ILE A 111 5.57 4.09 -6.37
C ILE A 111 4.93 3.78 -5.02
N GLY A 112 4.28 2.63 -4.89
CA GLY A 112 3.68 2.19 -3.61
C GLY A 112 4.73 2.00 -2.51
N ASN A 113 5.86 1.34 -2.82
CA ASN A 113 6.97 1.16 -1.89
C ASN A 113 7.58 2.50 -1.46
N LEU A 114 7.67 3.45 -2.40
CA LEU A 114 8.15 4.80 -2.12
C LEU A 114 7.24 5.55 -1.14
N GLY A 115 5.92 5.53 -1.37
CA GLY A 115 4.93 6.08 -0.44
C GLY A 115 5.01 5.42 0.94
N SER A 116 5.21 4.11 0.97
CA SER A 116 5.33 3.35 2.22
C SER A 116 6.53 3.77 3.08
N ILE A 117 7.71 4.00 2.49
CA ILE A 117 8.88 4.46 3.27
C ILE A 117 8.81 5.94 3.63
N GLU A 118 8.08 6.77 2.88
CA GLU A 118 7.88 8.18 3.21
C GLU A 118 6.99 8.36 4.42
N THR A 119 5.88 7.61 4.48
CA THR A 119 4.91 7.71 5.56
C THR A 119 5.22 6.81 6.74
N GLY A 120 5.99 5.74 6.53
CA GLY A 120 6.18 4.66 7.50
C GLY A 120 4.96 3.72 7.61
N TRP A 121 3.94 3.88 6.76
CA TRP A 121 2.72 3.06 6.78
C TRP A 121 2.80 1.91 5.77
N PRO A 122 2.19 0.74 6.04
CA PRO A 122 2.09 -0.33 5.05
C PRO A 122 1.22 0.09 3.86
N TYR A 123 1.65 -0.28 2.64
CA TYR A 123 0.89 -0.12 1.41
C TYR A 123 0.73 -1.49 0.75
N GLY A 124 -0.46 -1.80 0.28
CA GLY A 124 -0.74 -2.94 -0.59
C GLY A 124 -1.01 -2.46 -2.00
N CYS A 125 -0.44 -3.12 -3.00
CA CYS A 125 -0.59 -2.77 -4.41
C CYS A 125 -1.17 -3.97 -5.18
N TYR A 126 -2.34 -3.80 -5.77
CA TYR A 126 -3.14 -4.88 -6.33
C TYR A 126 -3.57 -4.60 -7.76
N ASP A 127 -3.63 -5.65 -8.57
CA ASP A 127 -4.32 -5.67 -9.86
C ASP A 127 -5.83 -5.67 -9.58
N ARG A 128 -6.47 -4.54 -9.88
CA ARG A 128 -7.89 -4.33 -9.57
C ARG A 128 -8.80 -5.36 -10.27
N ALA A 129 -8.44 -5.76 -11.48
CA ALA A 129 -9.21 -6.73 -12.25
C ALA A 129 -9.26 -8.14 -11.62
N LYS A 130 -8.38 -8.41 -10.64
CA LYS A 130 -8.31 -9.70 -9.91
C LYS A 130 -9.03 -9.66 -8.56
N ILE A 131 -9.78 -8.60 -8.27
CA ILE A 131 -10.41 -8.40 -6.97
C ILE A 131 -11.90 -8.17 -7.19
N ALA A 132 -12.71 -8.97 -6.50
CA ALA A 132 -14.15 -8.84 -6.50
C ALA A 132 -14.63 -7.94 -5.36
N GLU A 133 -15.87 -7.45 -5.43
CA GLU A 133 -16.52 -6.73 -4.34
C GLU A 133 -17.60 -7.60 -3.68
N PRO A 134 -17.90 -7.38 -2.39
CA PRO A 134 -17.34 -6.39 -1.48
C PRO A 134 -15.99 -6.79 -0.87
N ILE A 135 -15.17 -5.81 -0.50
CA ILE A 135 -13.88 -6.02 0.17
C ILE A 135 -14.01 -5.72 1.67
N ALA A 136 -13.31 -6.50 2.50
CA ALA A 136 -13.18 -6.25 3.93
C ALA A 136 -11.74 -6.39 4.42
N LEU A 137 -11.34 -5.50 5.34
CA LEU A 137 -10.19 -5.70 6.22
C LEU A 137 -10.67 -6.39 7.48
N ARG A 138 -10.27 -7.63 7.69
CA ARG A 138 -10.72 -8.49 8.80
C ARG A 138 -9.59 -9.39 9.31
N HIS A 139 -9.84 -10.09 10.40
CA HIS A 139 -9.00 -11.25 10.75
C HIS A 139 -9.24 -12.40 9.77
N GLY A 140 -8.17 -13.09 9.39
CA GLY A 140 -8.25 -14.34 8.65
C GLY A 140 -8.93 -15.43 9.47
N ALA A 141 -9.79 -16.20 8.82
CA ALA A 141 -10.52 -17.31 9.42
C ALA A 141 -9.63 -18.55 9.58
N THR A 142 -10.14 -19.54 10.35
CA THR A 142 -9.48 -20.84 10.50
C THR A 142 -9.30 -21.52 9.15
N GLY A 143 -8.09 -21.99 8.87
CA GLY A 143 -7.74 -22.66 7.62
C GLY A 143 -7.42 -21.74 6.44
N GLU A 144 -7.70 -20.43 6.53
CA GLU A 144 -7.35 -19.50 5.47
C GLU A 144 -5.83 -19.39 5.27
N LYS A 145 -5.43 -19.42 4.02
CA LYS A 145 -4.04 -19.30 3.58
C LYS A 145 -3.96 -18.72 2.18
N TYR A 146 -2.82 -18.14 1.84
CA TYR A 146 -2.48 -17.83 0.45
C TYR A 146 -0.97 -18.01 0.21
N GLU A 147 -0.61 -18.15 -1.06
CA GLU A 147 0.77 -18.00 -1.49
C GLU A 147 1.12 -16.52 -1.59
N GLY A 148 2.09 -16.07 -0.80
CA GLY A 148 2.60 -14.70 -0.87
C GLY A 148 3.55 -14.50 -2.06
N ILE A 149 3.75 -13.24 -2.48
CA ILE A 149 4.61 -12.86 -3.63
C ILE A 149 6.01 -13.49 -3.55
N GLY A 150 6.56 -13.71 -2.36
CA GLY A 150 7.82 -14.43 -2.15
C GLY A 150 7.72 -15.96 -2.21
N LYS A 151 6.65 -16.54 -2.78
CA LYS A 151 6.37 -17.98 -2.85
C LYS A 151 6.26 -18.69 -1.49
N ARG A 152 6.13 -17.94 -0.40
CA ARG A 152 5.89 -18.48 0.93
C ARG A 152 4.39 -18.65 1.14
N VAL A 153 3.97 -19.81 1.66
CA VAL A 153 2.59 -19.99 2.12
C VAL A 153 2.39 -19.26 3.45
N TRP A 154 1.41 -18.38 3.50
CA TRP A 154 0.99 -17.66 4.69
C TRP A 154 -0.27 -18.29 5.27
N HIS A 155 -0.21 -18.77 6.52
CA HIS A 155 -1.38 -19.16 7.29
C HIS A 155 -1.95 -17.91 7.94
N LEU A 156 -3.23 -17.64 7.72
CA LEU A 156 -3.82 -16.31 7.96
C LEU A 156 -4.71 -16.24 9.19
N GLN A 157 -4.99 -17.37 9.83
CA GLN A 157 -5.86 -17.40 11.00
C GLN A 157 -5.44 -16.37 12.06
N GLY A 158 -6.38 -15.48 12.42
CA GLY A 158 -6.19 -14.42 13.39
C GLY A 158 -5.28 -13.27 12.94
N ARG A 159 -4.87 -13.24 11.66
CA ARG A 159 -4.03 -12.16 11.11
C ARG A 159 -4.86 -11.17 10.31
N PRO A 160 -4.45 -9.88 10.24
CA PRO A 160 -5.12 -8.90 9.42
C PRO A 160 -4.99 -9.26 7.93
N VAL A 161 -6.12 -9.31 7.22
CA VAL A 161 -6.17 -9.58 5.78
C VAL A 161 -7.19 -8.70 5.10
N LEU A 162 -6.88 -8.26 3.88
CA LEU A 162 -7.89 -7.85 2.92
C LEU A 162 -8.43 -9.10 2.25
N ALA A 163 -9.74 -9.20 2.24
CA ALA A 163 -10.46 -10.31 1.62
C ALA A 163 -11.64 -9.82 0.79
N ASP A 164 -11.90 -10.51 -0.28
CA ASP A 164 -13.05 -10.39 -1.15
C ASP A 164 -13.89 -11.70 -1.11
N PRO A 165 -14.96 -11.86 -1.90
CA PRO A 165 -15.73 -13.10 -1.94
C PRO A 165 -14.95 -14.36 -2.32
N GLU A 166 -13.81 -14.21 -3.03
CA GLU A 166 -12.93 -15.33 -3.40
C GLU A 166 -11.95 -15.71 -2.28
N GLY A 167 -11.84 -14.88 -1.23
CA GLY A 167 -10.98 -15.10 -0.07
C GLY A 167 -9.90 -14.03 0.13
N PRO A 168 -8.95 -14.25 1.05
CA PRO A 168 -7.87 -13.32 1.33
C PRO A 168 -6.97 -13.08 0.13
N PHE A 169 -6.63 -11.81 -0.12
CA PHE A 169 -5.77 -11.43 -1.23
C PHE A 169 -4.58 -10.52 -0.86
N GLY A 170 -4.60 -9.91 0.31
CA GLY A 170 -3.53 -9.02 0.73
C GLY A 170 -3.46 -8.82 2.23
N SER A 171 -2.37 -8.23 2.70
CA SER A 171 -2.18 -7.90 4.10
C SER A 171 -1.13 -6.80 4.28
N PRO A 172 -1.09 -6.10 5.43
CA PRO A 172 -0.06 -5.11 5.71
C PRO A 172 1.34 -5.71 5.96
N ILE A 173 1.51 -7.02 5.71
CA ILE A 173 2.78 -7.74 5.88
C ILE A 173 3.30 -8.22 4.53
N SER A 174 2.46 -8.88 3.73
CA SER A 174 2.81 -9.46 2.44
C SER A 174 1.54 -9.77 1.65
N ASP A 175 1.52 -9.44 0.39
CA ASP A 175 0.37 -9.65 -0.49
C ASP A 175 0.38 -11.02 -1.16
N SER A 176 -0.78 -11.46 -1.63
CA SER A 176 -0.98 -12.72 -2.35
C SER A 176 -0.52 -12.63 -3.79
N THR A 177 0.00 -13.74 -4.32
CA THR A 177 0.27 -13.89 -5.76
C THR A 177 -0.99 -13.75 -6.61
N ARG A 178 -2.19 -14.06 -6.07
CA ARG A 178 -3.47 -13.93 -6.77
C ARG A 178 -3.73 -12.51 -7.25
N SER A 179 -3.54 -11.55 -6.37
CA SER A 179 -3.83 -10.13 -6.62
C SER A 179 -2.64 -9.32 -7.11
N MET A 180 -1.49 -9.98 -7.30
CA MET A 180 -0.25 -9.33 -7.70
C MET A 180 -0.39 -8.57 -9.03
N ILE A 181 0.15 -7.34 -9.08
CA ILE A 181 0.23 -6.54 -10.30
C ILE A 181 1.16 -7.25 -11.30
N GLY A 182 0.65 -7.51 -12.49
CA GLY A 182 1.39 -8.02 -13.63
C GLY A 182 1.54 -6.98 -14.74
N GLU A 183 2.38 -7.27 -15.75
CA GLU A 183 2.64 -6.35 -16.87
C GLU A 183 1.37 -5.99 -17.67
N GLY A 184 0.35 -6.85 -17.66
CA GLY A 184 -0.93 -6.61 -18.33
C GLY A 184 -1.94 -5.80 -17.56
N ALA A 185 -1.68 -5.47 -16.28
CA ALA A 185 -2.62 -4.71 -15.46
C ALA A 185 -2.84 -3.29 -16.03
N ARG A 186 -4.10 -2.87 -16.10
CA ARG A 186 -4.52 -1.54 -16.56
C ARG A 186 -5.28 -0.77 -15.48
N GLU A 187 -5.75 -1.47 -14.48
CA GLU A 187 -6.46 -0.93 -13.33
C GLU A 187 -5.75 -1.41 -12.08
N VAL A 188 -5.45 -0.49 -11.18
CA VAL A 188 -4.76 -0.82 -9.93
C VAL A 188 -5.50 -0.28 -8.74
N LEU A 189 -5.46 -1.04 -7.66
CA LEU A 189 -5.93 -0.68 -6.34
C LEU A 189 -4.73 -0.57 -5.41
N ILE A 190 -4.53 0.60 -4.79
CA ILE A 190 -3.51 0.78 -3.75
C ILE A 190 -4.21 1.11 -2.44
N VAL A 191 -3.92 0.33 -1.41
CA VAL A 191 -4.49 0.48 -0.07
C VAL A 191 -3.40 0.89 0.90
N ILE A 192 -3.61 2.02 1.58
CA ILE A 192 -2.73 2.59 2.61
C ILE A 192 -3.30 2.25 3.98
N TYR A 193 -2.54 1.56 4.82
CA TYR A 193 -2.94 1.23 6.20
C TYR A 193 -2.40 2.31 7.15
N ALA A 194 -3.10 3.42 7.26
CA ALA A 194 -2.73 4.51 8.15
C ALA A 194 -3.20 4.21 9.60
N PRO A 195 -2.36 4.36 10.62
CA PRO A 195 -2.81 4.28 12.01
C PRO A 195 -3.92 5.30 12.28
N SER A 196 -4.89 4.97 13.14
CA SER A 196 -5.99 5.88 13.49
C SER A 196 -5.50 7.19 14.11
N SER A 197 -4.30 7.21 14.71
CA SER A 197 -3.62 8.41 15.21
C SER A 197 -3.10 9.34 14.10
N ALA A 198 -3.02 8.88 12.86
CA ALA A 198 -2.58 9.71 11.74
C ALA A 198 -3.54 10.90 11.54
N VAL A 199 -2.98 12.10 11.46
CA VAL A 199 -3.77 13.32 11.20
C VAL A 199 -4.34 13.30 9.79
N PRO A 200 -5.57 13.81 9.57
CA PRO A 200 -6.21 13.78 8.25
C PRO A 200 -5.35 14.36 7.13
N SER A 201 -4.70 15.50 7.37
CA SER A 201 -3.82 16.15 6.40
C SER A 201 -2.63 15.30 5.95
N ALA A 202 -2.10 14.43 6.84
CA ALA A 202 -1.02 13.50 6.46
C ALA A 202 -1.54 12.39 5.54
N VAL A 203 -2.77 11.91 5.78
CA VAL A 203 -3.41 10.91 4.92
C VAL A 203 -3.72 11.52 3.54
N GLU A 204 -4.28 12.72 3.51
CA GLU A 204 -4.56 13.47 2.28
C GLU A 204 -3.28 13.71 1.46
N ALA A 205 -2.19 14.14 2.12
CA ALA A 205 -0.91 14.34 1.48
C ALA A 205 -0.30 13.04 0.92
N ALA A 206 -0.48 11.91 1.62
CA ALA A 206 -0.02 10.60 1.15
C ALA A 206 -0.77 10.17 -0.11
N VAL A 207 -2.08 10.34 -0.12
CA VAL A 207 -2.95 10.04 -1.26
C VAL A 207 -2.64 10.94 -2.46
N SER A 208 -2.50 12.26 -2.26
CA SER A 208 -2.17 13.22 -3.33
C SER A 208 -0.86 12.84 -4.01
N ARG A 209 0.21 12.64 -3.22
CA ARG A 209 1.51 12.23 -3.76
C ARG A 209 1.46 10.90 -4.50
N LEU A 210 0.66 9.95 -4.01
CA LEU A 210 0.49 8.65 -4.66
C LEU A 210 -0.18 8.83 -6.03
N SER A 211 -1.30 9.58 -6.09
CA SER A 211 -2.04 9.86 -7.33
C SER A 211 -1.16 10.60 -8.35
N GLU A 212 -0.48 11.67 -7.94
CA GLU A 212 0.42 12.44 -8.79
C GLU A 212 1.55 11.56 -9.40
N ARG A 213 2.08 10.62 -8.60
CA ARG A 213 3.12 9.70 -9.08
C ARG A 213 2.58 8.65 -10.04
N LEU A 214 1.37 8.14 -9.80
CA LEU A 214 0.71 7.21 -10.72
C LEU A 214 0.44 7.89 -12.06
N GLU A 215 -0.05 9.13 -12.06
CA GLU A 215 -0.23 9.92 -13.27
C GLU A 215 1.11 10.18 -13.99
N ARG A 216 2.13 10.62 -13.27
CA ARG A 216 3.43 11.00 -13.84
C ARG A 216 4.27 9.82 -14.33
N PHE A 217 4.31 8.72 -13.58
CA PHE A 217 5.28 7.63 -13.83
C PHE A 217 4.64 6.33 -14.31
N ALA A 218 3.32 6.18 -14.12
CA ALA A 218 2.57 5.03 -14.60
C ALA A 218 1.48 5.42 -15.62
N HIS A 219 1.44 6.69 -16.05
CA HIS A 219 0.49 7.21 -17.04
C HIS A 219 -0.98 6.97 -16.70
N ALA A 220 -1.32 6.93 -15.40
CA ALA A 220 -2.71 6.79 -14.98
C ALA A 220 -3.58 7.87 -15.62
N GLN A 221 -4.67 7.46 -16.26
CA GLN A 221 -5.61 8.35 -16.96
C GLN A 221 -6.67 8.92 -16.01
N ALA A 222 -7.00 8.17 -14.97
CA ALA A 222 -7.91 8.60 -13.92
C ALA A 222 -7.49 8.01 -12.57
N THR A 223 -7.67 8.79 -11.51
CA THR A 223 -7.50 8.33 -10.13
C THR A 223 -8.74 8.64 -9.31
N ARG A 224 -9.18 7.68 -8.51
CA ARG A 224 -10.28 7.82 -7.56
C ARG A 224 -9.76 7.56 -6.16
N VAL A 225 -10.25 8.29 -5.19
CA VAL A 225 -9.76 8.25 -3.80
C VAL A 225 -10.93 8.01 -2.85
N GLY A 226 -10.70 7.16 -1.87
CA GLY A 226 -11.63 6.90 -0.78
C GLY A 226 -10.91 6.76 0.56
N VAL A 227 -11.62 7.00 1.65
CA VAL A 227 -11.14 6.70 3.01
C VAL A 227 -12.21 5.90 3.73
N SER A 228 -11.81 4.76 4.30
CA SER A 228 -12.65 3.87 5.12
C SER A 228 -12.10 3.84 6.54
N VAL A 229 -12.97 3.96 7.53
CA VAL A 229 -12.67 3.99 8.97
C VAL A 229 -13.52 2.99 9.72
#